data_a2df0f68b49300443aece917e143b68b
#
_entry.id   a2df0f68b49300443aece917e143b68b
#
_cell.length_a   1.000
_cell.length_b   1.000
_cell.length_c   1.000
_cell.angle_alpha   90.00
_cell.angle_beta   90.00
_cell.angle_gamma   90.00
#
_symmetry.space_group_name_H-M   'P 1'
#
loop_
_entity.id
_entity.type
_entity.pdbx_description
1 polymer ?
#
loop_
_entity_poly.entity_id
_entity_poly.type
_entity_poly.pdbx_seq_one_letter_code
_entity_poly.pdbx_strand_id
1 'polypeptide(L)'
;METMNVKDFYFDLPQELIAQDPLEDRSSSRLLVLDKETGAVEHKGFKDITSYLKPGDCLVINDTKVIPARLYGVKEDTQAKVEVLLLKRREKDVWETLVKPGKKCRPGAVLLFGDGLLKGTVLDVVDEGNRLIQFSYEGIFEEILDQLGQMPLPPYITHQLQDKNRYQTVYAKHDGSAAAPTAGLHFTKELLAQIEAMGVQIAHVTLHVGLGTFRPVKVENVLEHHMHSEFYMVEESEAKKINDTKAAGGRVICVGTTSCRTIESAADENGILQAGSGWTDIFIYPGYQFKLLDCLITNFHLPESTLVMLVSALAGREHVLAAYEEAVKERYRFFSFGDAMFIH
;
A
#
# COMPACT_ATOMS: atom_id res chain seq x y z
N MET A 1 -8.89 18.95 24.57
CA MET A 1 -8.72 17.85 23.62
C MET A 1 -7.71 16.90 24.24
N GLU A 2 -8.07 15.64 24.44
CA GLU A 2 -7.08 14.65 24.85
C GLU A 2 -5.99 14.57 23.79
N THR A 3 -4.75 14.70 24.21
CA THR A 3 -3.58 14.54 23.34
C THR A 3 -3.45 13.05 23.00
N MET A 4 -3.55 12.71 21.73
CA MET A 4 -3.34 11.36 21.22
C MET A 4 -1.86 11.19 20.90
N ASN A 5 -1.17 10.31 21.62
CA ASN A 5 0.24 10.06 21.40
C ASN A 5 0.47 8.88 20.46
N VAL A 6 1.52 8.95 19.66
CA VAL A 6 1.94 7.85 18.77
C VAL A 6 2.20 6.57 19.57
N LYS A 7 2.76 6.71 20.79
CA LYS A 7 3.00 5.60 21.73
C LYS A 7 1.74 4.86 22.19
N ASP A 8 0.57 5.49 22.09
CA ASP A 8 -0.69 4.84 22.42
C ASP A 8 -1.04 3.68 21.45
N PHE A 9 -0.32 3.60 20.32
CA PHE A 9 -0.44 2.57 19.30
C PHE A 9 0.73 1.59 19.29
N TYR A 10 1.47 1.54 20.40
CA TYR A 10 2.55 0.59 20.58
C TYR A 10 2.01 -0.79 20.99
N PHE A 11 2.63 -1.81 20.44
CA PHE A 11 2.54 -3.21 20.89
C PHE A 11 3.90 -3.86 20.69
N ASP A 12 4.20 -4.88 21.49
CA ASP A 12 5.45 -5.62 21.35
C ASP A 12 5.35 -6.59 20.16
N LEU A 13 6.25 -6.40 19.19
CA LEU A 13 6.31 -7.24 17.99
C LEU A 13 7.68 -7.93 17.92
N PRO A 14 7.74 -9.26 18.17
CA PRO A 14 8.97 -10.01 17.93
C PRO A 14 9.39 -9.95 16.46
N GLN A 15 10.66 -9.66 16.23
CA GLN A 15 11.18 -9.45 14.87
C GLN A 15 11.05 -10.70 13.98
N GLU A 16 11.11 -11.88 14.56
CA GLU A 16 10.93 -13.16 13.85
C GLU A 16 9.52 -13.36 13.26
N LEU A 17 8.52 -12.59 13.70
CA LEU A 17 7.16 -12.62 13.14
C LEU A 17 7.01 -11.76 11.89
N ILE A 18 7.99 -10.91 11.57
CA ILE A 18 7.99 -10.11 10.34
C ILE A 18 8.31 -11.04 9.17
N ALA A 19 7.33 -11.27 8.30
CA ALA A 19 7.47 -12.16 7.17
C ALA A 19 8.48 -11.62 6.15
N GLN A 20 9.48 -12.45 5.80
CA GLN A 20 10.50 -12.11 4.81
C GLN A 20 10.17 -12.64 3.41
N ASP A 21 9.44 -13.71 3.32
CA ASP A 21 9.11 -14.41 2.09
C ASP A 21 7.61 -14.61 1.95
N PRO A 22 7.07 -14.52 0.72
CA PRO A 22 5.68 -14.87 0.46
C PRO A 22 5.46 -16.39 0.60
N LEU A 23 4.25 -16.78 1.00
CA LEU A 23 3.84 -18.19 0.98
C LEU A 23 3.76 -18.69 -0.47
N GLU A 24 3.96 -19.98 -0.70
CA GLU A 24 3.86 -20.58 -2.03
C GLU A 24 2.45 -20.39 -2.62
N ASP A 25 1.41 -20.73 -1.88
CA ASP A 25 0.02 -20.40 -2.20
C ASP A 25 -0.38 -19.09 -1.50
N ARG A 26 -0.73 -18.06 -2.29
CA ARG A 26 -1.13 -16.73 -1.80
C ARG A 26 -2.27 -16.79 -0.79
N SER A 27 -3.26 -17.63 -1.05
CA SER A 27 -4.47 -17.75 -0.24
C SER A 27 -4.36 -18.71 0.94
N SER A 28 -3.18 -19.30 1.16
CA SER A 28 -2.91 -20.19 2.31
C SER A 28 -2.55 -19.45 3.60
N SER A 29 -2.48 -18.13 3.59
CA SER A 29 -2.26 -17.32 4.79
C SER A 29 -3.40 -17.48 5.80
N ARG A 30 -3.10 -17.17 7.06
CA ARG A 30 -4.10 -17.14 8.13
C ARG A 30 -4.93 -15.85 8.04
N LEU A 31 -6.14 -15.94 8.57
CA LEU A 31 -7.07 -14.82 8.69
C LEU A 31 -7.53 -14.68 10.13
N LEU A 32 -7.23 -13.53 10.74
CA LEU A 32 -7.82 -13.15 12.02
C LEU A 32 -9.05 -12.30 11.73
N VAL A 33 -10.20 -12.80 12.15
CA VAL A 33 -11.49 -12.09 12.00
C VAL A 33 -11.76 -11.32 13.29
N LEU A 34 -11.95 -10.01 13.16
CA LEU A 34 -12.24 -9.10 14.28
C LEU A 34 -13.62 -8.49 14.12
N ASP A 35 -14.50 -8.75 15.08
CA ASP A 35 -15.75 -8.02 15.23
C ASP A 35 -15.44 -6.63 15.83
N LYS A 36 -15.68 -5.58 15.06
CA LYS A 36 -15.34 -4.20 15.46
C LYS A 36 -16.18 -3.67 16.62
N GLU A 37 -17.39 -4.19 16.79
CA GLU A 37 -18.30 -3.74 17.86
C GLU A 37 -17.98 -4.41 19.20
N THR A 38 -17.66 -5.69 19.17
CA THR A 38 -17.46 -6.48 20.40
C THR A 38 -15.98 -6.73 20.74
N GLY A 39 -15.08 -6.60 19.76
CA GLY A 39 -13.68 -6.99 19.91
C GLY A 39 -13.45 -8.50 19.85
N ALA A 40 -14.47 -9.30 19.57
CA ALA A 40 -14.35 -10.75 19.46
C ALA A 40 -13.45 -11.15 18.28
N VAL A 41 -12.62 -12.15 18.50
CA VAL A 41 -11.61 -12.63 17.54
C VAL A 41 -11.91 -14.08 17.18
N GLU A 42 -11.84 -14.40 15.88
CA GLU A 42 -11.82 -15.76 15.35
C GLU A 42 -10.56 -16.00 14.52
N HIS A 43 -10.05 -17.21 14.56
CA HIS A 43 -8.87 -17.67 13.77
C HIS A 43 -9.33 -18.55 12.63
N LYS A 44 -9.02 -18.14 11.39
CA LYS A 44 -9.43 -18.81 10.15
C LYS A 44 -8.24 -18.89 9.17
N GLY A 45 -8.44 -19.56 8.06
CA GLY A 45 -7.61 -19.42 6.86
C GLY A 45 -8.15 -18.34 5.94
N PHE A 46 -7.31 -17.74 5.11
CA PHE A 46 -7.75 -16.64 4.22
C PHE A 46 -8.87 -17.08 3.27
N LYS A 47 -8.87 -18.33 2.81
CA LYS A 47 -9.93 -18.89 1.95
C LYS A 47 -11.31 -18.87 2.61
N ASP A 48 -11.37 -18.85 3.94
CA ASP A 48 -12.63 -18.78 4.69
C ASP A 48 -13.29 -17.41 4.62
N ILE A 49 -12.66 -16.41 3.99
CA ILE A 49 -13.26 -15.08 3.76
C ILE A 49 -14.61 -15.20 3.06
N THR A 50 -14.79 -16.18 2.20
CA THR A 50 -16.06 -16.44 1.51
C THR A 50 -17.22 -16.70 2.45
N SER A 51 -16.95 -17.23 3.65
CA SER A 51 -17.98 -17.46 4.69
C SER A 51 -18.48 -16.17 5.35
N TYR A 52 -17.74 -15.07 5.20
CA TYR A 52 -18.06 -13.75 5.76
C TYR A 52 -18.64 -12.78 4.75
N LEU A 53 -18.53 -13.09 3.45
CA LEU A 53 -19.08 -12.31 2.36
C LEU A 53 -20.48 -12.83 2.01
N LYS A 54 -21.34 -11.94 1.53
CA LYS A 54 -22.72 -12.26 1.16
C LYS A 54 -23.12 -11.55 -0.13
N PRO A 55 -24.13 -12.09 -0.86
CA PRO A 55 -24.66 -11.42 -2.03
C PRO A 55 -25.04 -9.96 -1.72
N GLY A 56 -24.73 -9.05 -2.64
CA GLY A 56 -24.97 -7.62 -2.47
C GLY A 56 -23.81 -6.85 -1.82
N ASP A 57 -22.80 -7.52 -1.31
CA ASP A 57 -21.53 -6.87 -0.90
C ASP A 57 -20.75 -6.35 -2.13
N CYS A 58 -19.92 -5.35 -1.92
CA CYS A 58 -18.94 -4.87 -2.90
C CYS A 58 -17.55 -4.94 -2.30
N LEU A 59 -16.67 -5.70 -2.96
CA LEU A 59 -15.25 -5.79 -2.63
C LEU A 59 -14.48 -4.75 -3.44
N VAL A 60 -13.82 -3.81 -2.76
CA VAL A 60 -13.06 -2.74 -3.40
C VAL A 60 -11.57 -3.08 -3.36
N ILE A 61 -10.97 -3.21 -4.54
CA ILE A 61 -9.56 -3.58 -4.71
C ILE A 61 -8.78 -2.46 -5.40
N ASN A 62 -7.50 -2.34 -5.04
CA ASN A 62 -6.58 -1.37 -5.65
C ASN A 62 -5.77 -2.06 -6.75
N ASP A 63 -6.01 -1.69 -8.00
CA ASP A 63 -5.39 -2.29 -9.19
C ASP A 63 -4.09 -1.64 -9.62
N THR A 64 -3.47 -0.87 -8.73
CA THR A 64 -2.15 -0.29 -9.00
C THR A 64 -1.11 -1.38 -9.24
N LYS A 65 -0.16 -1.08 -10.12
CA LYS A 65 0.94 -1.98 -10.45
C LYS A 65 2.27 -1.37 -10.01
N VAL A 66 3.05 -2.17 -9.31
CA VAL A 66 4.40 -1.79 -8.88
C VAL A 66 5.32 -1.78 -10.09
N ILE A 67 6.04 -0.68 -10.26
CA ILE A 67 7.11 -0.58 -11.26
C ILE A 67 8.43 -1.04 -10.64
N PRO A 68 9.36 -1.62 -11.42
CA PRO A 68 10.69 -2.01 -10.93
C PRO A 68 11.56 -0.75 -10.75
N ALA A 69 11.21 0.05 -9.77
CA ALA A 69 11.65 1.44 -9.59
C ALA A 69 13.04 1.59 -8.97
N ARG A 70 13.68 0.50 -8.54
CA ARG A 70 15.01 0.55 -7.93
C ARG A 70 16.08 0.25 -8.98
N LEU A 71 16.93 1.24 -9.21
CA LEU A 71 18.00 1.20 -10.22
C LEU A 71 19.36 1.23 -9.55
N TYR A 72 20.26 0.39 -10.01
CA TYR A 72 21.67 0.40 -9.62
C TYR A 72 22.53 0.84 -10.79
N GLY A 73 23.41 1.79 -10.54
CA GLY A 73 24.26 2.35 -11.58
C GLY A 73 25.55 2.92 -11.01
N VAL A 74 26.20 3.72 -11.82
CA VAL A 74 27.45 4.40 -11.45
C VAL A 74 27.41 5.85 -11.89
N LYS A 75 28.18 6.70 -11.23
CA LYS A 75 28.45 8.05 -11.71
C LYS A 75 29.35 7.97 -12.94
N GLU A 76 29.04 8.75 -13.98
CA GLU A 76 29.80 8.75 -15.23
C GLU A 76 31.25 9.14 -15.01
N ASP A 77 31.54 10.14 -14.19
CA ASP A 77 32.85 10.71 -13.93
C ASP A 77 33.73 9.87 -13.02
N THR A 78 33.20 9.35 -11.93
CA THR A 78 34.00 8.71 -10.87
C THR A 78 33.80 7.19 -10.80
N GLN A 79 32.86 6.63 -11.55
CA GLN A 79 32.44 5.23 -11.48
C GLN A 79 31.97 4.80 -10.06
N ALA A 80 31.66 5.76 -9.21
CA ALA A 80 31.13 5.48 -7.88
C ALA A 80 29.73 4.87 -7.99
N LYS A 81 29.51 3.76 -7.30
CA LYS A 81 28.21 3.07 -7.25
C LYS A 81 27.12 3.98 -6.68
N VAL A 82 25.95 3.94 -7.30
CA VAL A 82 24.76 4.67 -6.89
C VAL A 82 23.54 3.76 -6.95
N GLU A 83 22.61 4.01 -6.03
CA GLU A 83 21.26 3.44 -6.03
C GLU A 83 20.28 4.58 -6.23
N VAL A 84 19.39 4.43 -7.18
CA VAL A 84 18.30 5.40 -7.46
C VAL A 84 16.98 4.69 -7.34
N LEU A 85 16.07 5.27 -6.55
CA LEU A 85 14.72 4.78 -6.39
C LEU A 85 13.73 5.81 -6.93
N LEU A 86 13.00 5.45 -7.97
CA LEU A 86 11.99 6.29 -8.58
C LEU A 86 10.80 6.44 -7.62
N LEU A 87 10.41 7.67 -7.30
CA LEU A 87 9.31 7.96 -6.38
C LEU A 87 8.08 8.48 -7.11
N LYS A 88 8.25 9.51 -7.93
CA LYS A 88 7.16 10.22 -8.57
C LYS A 88 7.62 10.78 -9.91
N ARG A 89 6.85 10.50 -10.97
CA ARG A 89 7.02 11.14 -12.27
C ARG A 89 6.49 12.57 -12.21
N ARG A 90 7.34 13.53 -12.51
CA ARG A 90 6.97 14.96 -12.55
C ARG A 90 6.58 15.40 -13.95
N GLU A 91 7.38 14.99 -14.92
CA GLU A 91 7.18 15.19 -16.36
C GLU A 91 7.54 13.90 -17.10
N LYS A 92 7.45 13.89 -18.41
CA LYS A 92 7.65 12.67 -19.22
C LYS A 92 8.91 11.90 -18.83
N ASP A 93 10.06 12.59 -18.75
CA ASP A 93 11.36 11.97 -18.48
C ASP A 93 12.03 12.51 -17.21
N VAL A 94 11.29 13.28 -16.40
CA VAL A 94 11.77 13.83 -15.12
C VAL A 94 11.08 13.15 -13.96
N TRP A 95 11.89 12.57 -13.08
CA TRP A 95 11.43 11.86 -11.89
C TRP A 95 11.99 12.46 -10.62
N GLU A 96 11.16 12.57 -9.61
CA GLU A 96 11.63 12.71 -8.24
C GLU A 96 12.09 11.36 -7.73
N THR A 97 13.28 11.34 -7.13
CA THR A 97 13.98 10.10 -6.79
C THR A 97 14.65 10.20 -5.42
N LEU A 98 14.79 9.05 -4.78
CA LEU A 98 15.69 8.89 -3.64
C LEU A 98 17.01 8.33 -4.16
N VAL A 99 18.14 8.96 -3.78
CA VAL A 99 19.47 8.57 -4.27
C VAL A 99 20.40 8.24 -3.10
N LYS A 100 21.13 7.13 -3.23
CA LYS A 100 22.18 6.72 -2.28
C LYS A 100 23.49 6.46 -3.01
N PRO A 101 24.62 7.03 -2.54
CA PRO A 101 24.75 8.06 -1.52
C PRO A 101 24.38 9.46 -2.05
N GLY A 102 23.47 10.16 -1.38
CA GLY A 102 22.97 11.46 -1.82
C GLY A 102 24.06 12.54 -1.95
N LYS A 103 25.04 12.53 -1.04
CA LYS A 103 26.16 13.51 -1.04
C LYS A 103 26.98 13.52 -2.33
N LYS A 104 27.03 12.42 -3.06
CA LYS A 104 27.77 12.27 -4.33
C LYS A 104 26.95 12.65 -5.56
N CYS A 105 25.64 12.79 -5.42
CA CYS A 105 24.70 13.07 -6.52
C CYS A 105 24.14 14.49 -6.38
N ARG A 106 24.98 15.48 -6.72
CA ARG A 106 24.62 16.91 -6.75
C ARG A 106 24.07 17.28 -8.11
N PRO A 107 23.34 18.41 -8.23
CA PRO A 107 22.92 18.92 -9.53
C PRO A 107 24.08 18.97 -10.54
N GLY A 108 23.81 18.48 -11.76
CA GLY A 108 24.80 18.31 -12.81
C GLY A 108 25.47 16.93 -12.84
N ALA A 109 25.34 16.13 -11.80
CA ALA A 109 25.88 14.76 -11.82
C ALA A 109 25.16 13.91 -12.86
N VAL A 110 25.91 13.08 -13.57
CA VAL A 110 25.41 12.15 -14.56
C VAL A 110 25.57 10.73 -14.05
N LEU A 111 24.50 9.95 -14.13
CA LEU A 111 24.39 8.58 -13.64
C LEU A 111 24.13 7.65 -14.83
N LEU A 112 24.84 6.54 -14.88
CA LEU A 112 24.71 5.52 -15.92
C LEU A 112 24.17 4.23 -15.33
N PHE A 113 23.19 3.63 -16.02
CA PHE A 113 22.57 2.36 -15.67
C PHE A 113 22.63 1.42 -16.87
N GLY A 114 22.93 0.13 -16.63
CA GLY A 114 22.97 -0.89 -17.67
C GLY A 114 23.96 -0.56 -18.79
N ASP A 115 25.20 -0.23 -18.43
CA ASP A 115 26.26 0.15 -19.39
C ASP A 115 25.87 1.31 -20.32
N GLY A 116 25.04 2.23 -19.81
CA GLY A 116 24.60 3.41 -20.55
C GLY A 116 23.28 3.25 -21.32
N LEU A 117 22.60 2.12 -21.16
CA LEU A 117 21.24 1.93 -21.71
C LEU A 117 20.25 2.98 -21.18
N LEU A 118 20.45 3.41 -19.95
CA LEU A 118 19.71 4.50 -19.32
C LEU A 118 20.70 5.48 -18.69
N LYS A 119 20.52 6.77 -18.98
CA LYS A 119 21.33 7.85 -18.44
C LYS A 119 20.45 8.81 -17.67
N GLY A 120 20.84 9.19 -16.46
CA GLY A 120 20.13 10.15 -15.62
C GLY A 120 20.99 11.36 -15.31
N THR A 121 20.46 12.56 -15.50
CA THR A 121 21.10 13.82 -15.11
C THR A 121 20.39 14.40 -13.90
N VAL A 122 21.10 14.63 -12.80
CA VAL A 122 20.54 15.26 -11.61
C VAL A 122 20.31 16.74 -11.91
N LEU A 123 19.04 17.17 -11.87
CA LEU A 123 18.66 18.55 -12.15
C LEU A 123 18.69 19.41 -10.88
N ASP A 124 18.13 18.90 -9.78
CA ASP A 124 17.96 19.65 -8.53
C ASP A 124 17.83 18.73 -7.32
N VAL A 125 17.93 19.34 -6.13
CA VAL A 125 17.63 18.73 -4.85
C VAL A 125 16.34 19.37 -4.34
N VAL A 126 15.33 18.53 -4.09
CA VAL A 126 14.00 18.96 -3.64
C VAL A 126 13.76 18.52 -2.20
N ASP A 127 12.54 18.69 -1.71
CA ASP A 127 12.15 18.37 -0.34
C ASP A 127 12.63 17.01 0.14
N GLU A 128 12.94 16.92 1.42
CA GLU A 128 13.47 15.71 2.08
C GLU A 128 14.82 15.19 1.52
N GLY A 129 15.51 16.01 0.71
CA GLY A 129 16.76 15.62 0.08
C GLY A 129 16.60 14.71 -1.14
N ASN A 130 15.39 14.59 -1.68
CA ASN A 130 15.14 13.88 -2.94
C ASN A 130 15.81 14.60 -4.11
N ARG A 131 16.05 13.88 -5.21
CA ARG A 131 16.65 14.43 -6.44
C ARG A 131 15.61 14.45 -7.56
N LEU A 132 15.59 15.54 -8.32
CA LEU A 132 14.98 15.53 -9.65
C LEU A 132 16.01 15.02 -10.65
N ILE A 133 15.69 13.94 -11.34
CA ILE A 133 16.54 13.34 -12.36
C ILE A 133 15.80 13.33 -13.67
N GLN A 134 16.45 13.86 -14.70
CA GLN A 134 16.01 13.74 -16.08
C GLN A 134 16.68 12.52 -16.71
N PHE A 135 15.88 11.61 -17.23
CA PHE A 135 16.38 10.42 -17.91
C PHE A 135 16.45 10.63 -19.41
N SER A 136 17.49 10.08 -20.02
CA SER A 136 17.68 9.97 -21.47
C SER A 136 17.97 8.52 -21.84
N TYR A 137 17.32 8.06 -22.91
CA TYR A 137 17.32 6.66 -23.35
C TYR A 137 16.81 6.57 -24.78
N GLU A 138 17.01 5.43 -25.42
CA GLU A 138 16.39 5.08 -26.68
C GLU A 138 15.32 4.00 -26.46
N GLY A 139 14.16 4.15 -27.10
CA GLY A 139 13.06 3.19 -26.99
C GLY A 139 11.99 3.56 -25.96
N ILE A 140 11.48 2.55 -25.25
CA ILE A 140 10.38 2.69 -24.27
C ILE A 140 10.95 2.60 -22.86
N PHE A 141 10.68 3.63 -22.05
CA PHE A 141 11.22 3.73 -20.69
C PHE A 141 10.81 2.55 -19.80
N GLU A 142 9.58 2.14 -19.90
CA GLU A 142 9.02 1.04 -19.13
C GLU A 142 9.70 -0.31 -19.44
N GLU A 143 10.06 -0.55 -20.70
CA GLU A 143 10.81 -1.75 -21.10
C GLU A 143 12.26 -1.74 -20.56
N ILE A 144 12.87 -0.56 -20.54
CA ILE A 144 14.20 -0.37 -19.94
C ILE A 144 14.16 -0.60 -18.43
N LEU A 145 13.12 -0.10 -17.75
CA LEU A 145 12.91 -0.37 -16.33
C LEU A 145 12.72 -1.86 -16.05
N ASP A 146 11.96 -2.55 -16.87
CA ASP A 146 11.75 -4.01 -16.72
C ASP A 146 13.06 -4.78 -16.85
N GLN A 147 13.98 -4.30 -17.67
CA GLN A 147 15.30 -4.90 -17.87
C GLN A 147 16.29 -4.57 -16.75
N LEU A 148 16.35 -3.32 -16.30
CA LEU A 148 17.36 -2.83 -15.36
C LEU A 148 16.90 -2.73 -13.92
N GLY A 149 15.60 -2.49 -13.71
CA GLY A 149 15.03 -2.18 -12.41
C GLY A 149 14.76 -3.41 -11.56
N GLN A 150 14.78 -3.20 -10.26
CA GLN A 150 14.38 -4.18 -9.27
C GLN A 150 13.12 -3.71 -8.54
N MET A 151 12.33 -4.68 -8.05
CA MET A 151 11.15 -4.38 -7.25
C MET A 151 11.57 -3.69 -5.95
N PRO A 152 10.95 -2.54 -5.62
CA PRO A 152 11.28 -1.76 -4.43
C PRO A 152 10.61 -2.36 -3.20
N LEU A 153 11.11 -3.48 -2.71
CA LEU A 153 10.59 -4.10 -1.49
C LEU A 153 10.71 -3.15 -0.29
N PRO A 154 9.78 -3.23 0.67
CA PRO A 154 9.87 -2.48 1.91
C PRO A 154 11.20 -2.73 2.64
N PRO A 155 11.71 -1.74 3.40
CA PRO A 155 13.04 -1.82 4.00
C PRO A 155 13.20 -2.92 5.06
N TYR A 156 12.12 -3.43 5.62
CA TYR A 156 12.13 -4.53 6.59
C TYR A 156 12.22 -5.92 5.94
N ILE A 157 12.05 -6.02 4.61
CA ILE A 157 12.30 -7.24 3.85
C ILE A 157 13.76 -7.22 3.41
N THR A 158 14.55 -8.11 3.96
CA THR A 158 15.99 -8.23 3.68
C THR A 158 16.32 -9.38 2.73
N HIS A 159 15.38 -10.31 2.55
CA HIS A 159 15.52 -11.41 1.61
C HIS A 159 15.30 -10.95 0.18
N GLN A 160 16.08 -11.48 -0.75
CA GLN A 160 15.88 -11.22 -2.17
C GLN A 160 14.68 -12.03 -2.68
N LEU A 161 13.75 -11.35 -3.32
CA LEU A 161 12.59 -11.97 -3.92
C LEU A 161 13.00 -12.81 -5.15
N GLN A 162 12.68 -14.10 -5.14
CA GLN A 162 13.01 -15.00 -6.25
C GLN A 162 12.13 -14.76 -7.49
N ASP A 163 10.83 -14.54 -7.26
CA ASP A 163 9.87 -14.19 -8.30
C ASP A 163 9.29 -12.81 -8.03
N LYS A 164 9.65 -11.84 -8.88
CA LYS A 164 9.18 -10.44 -8.78
C LYS A 164 7.64 -10.32 -8.82
N ASN A 165 6.95 -11.26 -9.49
CA ASN A 165 5.50 -11.25 -9.59
C ASN A 165 4.80 -11.56 -8.25
N ARG A 166 5.53 -12.07 -7.26
CA ARG A 166 4.99 -12.30 -5.91
C ARG A 166 4.79 -11.01 -5.14
N TYR A 167 5.43 -9.90 -5.52
CA TYR A 167 5.17 -8.56 -5.01
C TYR A 167 4.27 -7.75 -5.94
N GLN A 168 3.25 -8.43 -6.49
CA GLN A 168 2.27 -7.90 -7.39
C GLN A 168 0.93 -8.61 -7.17
N THR A 169 -0.18 -7.89 -7.13
CA THR A 169 -1.50 -8.51 -7.10
C THR A 169 -1.82 -9.18 -8.43
N VAL A 170 -2.70 -10.18 -8.43
CA VAL A 170 -3.12 -10.88 -9.65
C VAL A 170 -3.98 -10.00 -10.57
N TYR A 171 -4.43 -8.85 -10.09
CA TYR A 171 -5.26 -7.87 -10.81
C TYR A 171 -4.55 -6.53 -11.05
N ALA A 172 -3.23 -6.46 -10.83
CA ALA A 172 -2.44 -5.25 -11.09
C ALA A 172 -2.55 -4.82 -12.55
N LYS A 173 -2.89 -3.55 -12.78
CA LYS A 173 -3.20 -3.00 -14.11
C LYS A 173 -2.47 -1.70 -14.42
N HIS A 174 -2.56 -0.72 -13.55
CA HIS A 174 -2.06 0.64 -13.77
C HIS A 174 -0.69 0.85 -13.17
N ASP A 175 0.34 0.98 -14.02
CA ASP A 175 1.73 1.24 -13.60
C ASP A 175 1.86 2.58 -12.86
N GLY A 176 2.74 2.63 -11.86
CA GLY A 176 3.07 3.88 -11.16
C GLY A 176 3.30 3.76 -9.67
N SER A 177 3.14 2.58 -9.09
CA SER A 177 3.29 2.39 -7.64
C SER A 177 4.73 2.04 -7.27
N ALA A 178 5.19 2.61 -6.15
CA ALA A 178 6.46 2.25 -5.53
C ALA A 178 6.32 1.08 -4.53
N ALA A 179 5.09 0.70 -4.17
CA ALA A 179 4.81 -0.41 -3.28
C ALA A 179 3.51 -1.13 -3.68
N ALA A 180 3.43 -2.43 -3.42
CA ALA A 180 2.22 -3.21 -3.65
C ALA A 180 1.14 -2.91 -2.59
N PRO A 181 -0.15 -2.95 -2.96
CA PRO A 181 -1.25 -2.98 -2.00
C PRO A 181 -1.33 -4.38 -1.39
N THR A 182 -0.57 -4.61 -0.32
CA THR A 182 -0.17 -5.95 0.14
C THR A 182 -1.32 -6.83 0.63
N ALA A 183 -2.42 -6.26 1.11
CA ALA A 183 -3.62 -7.04 1.45
C ALA A 183 -4.21 -7.76 0.22
N GLY A 184 -4.03 -7.19 -0.97
CA GLY A 184 -4.43 -7.81 -2.23
C GLY A 184 -3.60 -9.03 -2.63
N LEU A 185 -2.41 -9.19 -2.06
CA LEU A 185 -1.52 -10.33 -2.37
C LEU A 185 -2.08 -11.68 -1.96
N HIS A 186 -3.03 -11.72 -1.04
CA HIS A 186 -3.70 -12.95 -0.60
C HIS A 186 -4.66 -13.54 -1.63
N PHE A 187 -5.15 -12.71 -2.57
CA PHE A 187 -6.14 -13.13 -3.55
C PHE A 187 -5.51 -13.84 -4.74
N THR A 188 -6.13 -14.95 -5.12
CA THR A 188 -5.93 -15.63 -6.41
C THR A 188 -7.05 -15.24 -7.37
N LYS A 189 -6.85 -15.45 -8.68
CA LYS A 189 -7.91 -15.27 -9.66
C LYS A 189 -9.11 -16.19 -9.40
N GLU A 190 -8.84 -17.42 -8.97
CA GLU A 190 -9.84 -18.43 -8.61
C GLU A 190 -10.69 -17.97 -7.42
N LEU A 191 -10.07 -17.44 -6.37
CA LEU A 191 -10.80 -16.92 -5.20
C LEU A 191 -11.66 -15.71 -5.56
N LEU A 192 -11.16 -14.79 -6.37
CA LEU A 192 -11.94 -13.65 -6.86
C LEU A 192 -13.13 -14.10 -7.70
N ALA A 193 -12.95 -15.07 -8.60
CA ALA A 193 -14.04 -15.64 -9.40
C ALA A 193 -15.10 -16.32 -8.51
N GLN A 194 -14.70 -17.04 -7.47
CA GLN A 194 -15.61 -17.64 -6.49
C GLN A 194 -16.42 -16.57 -5.76
N ILE A 195 -15.78 -15.46 -5.36
CA ILE A 195 -16.44 -14.34 -4.69
C ILE A 195 -17.48 -13.69 -5.62
N GLU A 196 -17.14 -13.43 -6.87
CA GLU A 196 -18.09 -12.91 -7.87
C GLU A 196 -19.28 -13.84 -8.09
N ALA A 197 -19.02 -15.16 -8.15
CA ALA A 197 -20.08 -16.17 -8.31
C ALA A 197 -21.06 -16.21 -7.12
N MET A 198 -20.67 -15.71 -5.95
CA MET A 198 -21.53 -15.57 -4.78
C MET A 198 -22.50 -14.37 -4.89
N GLY A 199 -22.38 -13.51 -5.89
CA GLY A 199 -23.16 -12.28 -6.00
C GLY A 199 -22.50 -11.08 -5.32
N VAL A 200 -21.20 -11.15 -5.05
CA VAL A 200 -20.39 -10.04 -4.56
C VAL A 200 -19.80 -9.28 -5.76
N GLN A 201 -20.02 -7.98 -5.83
CA GLN A 201 -19.40 -7.14 -6.86
C GLN A 201 -17.93 -6.87 -6.52
N ILE A 202 -17.09 -6.79 -7.53
CA ILE A 202 -15.71 -6.35 -7.40
C ILE A 202 -15.55 -4.99 -8.10
N ALA A 203 -15.21 -3.97 -7.32
CA ALA A 203 -14.92 -2.63 -7.82
C ALA A 203 -13.42 -2.35 -7.74
N HIS A 204 -12.89 -1.74 -8.80
CA HIS A 204 -11.49 -1.39 -8.91
C HIS A 204 -11.30 0.10 -8.67
N VAL A 205 -10.36 0.43 -7.81
CA VAL A 205 -9.83 1.79 -7.65
C VAL A 205 -8.34 1.76 -7.88
N THR A 206 -7.73 2.90 -8.15
CA THR A 206 -6.28 3.01 -8.32
C THR A 206 -5.74 4.02 -7.33
N LEU A 207 -4.76 3.61 -6.54
CA LEU A 207 -3.93 4.52 -5.74
C LEU A 207 -2.48 4.08 -5.89
N HIS A 208 -1.64 4.97 -6.38
CA HIS A 208 -0.21 4.70 -6.49
C HIS A 208 0.46 4.92 -5.14
N VAL A 209 0.83 3.81 -4.51
CA VAL A 209 1.44 3.80 -3.17
C VAL A 209 2.84 4.37 -3.23
N GLY A 210 3.09 5.40 -2.45
CA GLY A 210 4.41 5.98 -2.27
C GLY A 210 5.20 5.32 -1.14
N LEU A 211 6.51 5.50 -1.14
CA LEU A 211 7.39 4.97 -0.09
C LEU A 211 7.19 5.61 1.28
N GLY A 212 6.49 6.74 1.33
CA GLY A 212 6.13 7.40 2.58
C GLY A 212 5.36 6.50 3.55
N THR A 213 4.62 5.52 3.02
CA THR A 213 3.88 4.51 3.80
C THR A 213 4.79 3.67 4.72
N PHE A 214 6.06 3.52 4.36
CA PHE A 214 7.03 2.75 5.16
C PHE A 214 7.91 3.61 6.06
N ARG A 215 7.72 4.93 6.05
CA ARG A 215 8.48 5.82 6.93
C ARG A 215 7.88 5.83 8.32
N PRO A 216 8.70 5.74 9.38
CA PRO A 216 8.23 5.87 10.75
C PRO A 216 7.60 7.25 10.98
N VAL A 217 6.57 7.29 11.83
CA VAL A 217 6.03 8.55 12.34
C VAL A 217 7.11 9.20 13.23
N LYS A 218 7.44 10.46 12.96
CA LYS A 218 8.55 11.17 13.62
C LYS A 218 8.08 12.15 14.70
N VAL A 219 6.78 12.29 14.89
CA VAL A 219 6.17 13.18 15.87
C VAL A 219 5.68 12.40 17.07
N GLU A 220 5.55 13.06 18.23
CA GLU A 220 4.99 12.45 19.44
C GLU A 220 3.47 12.54 19.45
N ASN A 221 2.92 13.67 19.03
CA ASN A 221 1.49 13.90 18.94
C ASN A 221 0.99 13.52 17.55
N VAL A 222 0.04 12.58 17.47
CA VAL A 222 -0.58 12.11 16.23
C VAL A 222 -1.09 13.26 15.36
N LEU A 223 -1.66 14.30 15.97
CA LEU A 223 -2.25 15.44 15.25
C LEU A 223 -1.22 16.32 14.51
N GLU A 224 0.07 16.16 14.81
CA GLU A 224 1.17 16.89 14.16
C GLU A 224 1.74 16.14 12.96
N HIS A 225 1.27 14.90 12.71
CA HIS A 225 1.75 14.11 11.58
C HIS A 225 1.08 14.56 10.27
N HIS A 226 1.90 14.69 9.23
CA HIS A 226 1.46 14.98 7.88
C HIS A 226 1.73 13.79 6.97
N MET A 227 0.68 13.33 6.28
CA MET A 227 0.78 12.25 5.32
C MET A 227 1.39 12.73 4.00
N HIS A 228 2.13 11.85 3.34
CA HIS A 228 2.57 12.09 1.98
C HIS A 228 1.39 12.01 1.01
N SER A 229 1.42 12.90 0.00
CA SER A 229 0.40 12.94 -1.04
C SER A 229 0.60 11.80 -2.04
N GLU A 230 -0.47 11.07 -2.33
CA GLU A 230 -0.50 9.95 -3.28
C GLU A 230 -1.59 10.17 -4.33
N PHE A 231 -1.29 9.77 -5.57
CA PHE A 231 -2.23 9.89 -6.69
C PHE A 231 -3.27 8.78 -6.66
N TYR A 232 -4.53 9.13 -6.82
CA TYR A 232 -5.62 8.18 -6.96
C TYR A 232 -6.50 8.44 -8.19
N MET A 233 -7.20 7.42 -8.63
CA MET A 233 -8.17 7.47 -9.72
C MET A 233 -9.33 6.53 -9.42
N VAL A 234 -10.54 6.98 -9.71
CA VAL A 234 -11.78 6.18 -9.64
C VAL A 234 -12.54 6.38 -10.96
N GLU A 235 -12.74 5.31 -11.71
CA GLU A 235 -13.54 5.34 -12.93
C GLU A 235 -15.03 5.43 -12.60
N GLU A 236 -15.82 6.03 -13.51
CA GLU A 236 -17.26 6.25 -13.29
C GLU A 236 -18.02 4.95 -13.08
N SER A 237 -17.73 3.92 -13.86
CA SER A 237 -18.34 2.59 -13.71
C SER A 237 -18.06 1.95 -12.36
N GLU A 238 -16.87 2.17 -11.82
CA GLU A 238 -16.45 1.62 -10.53
C GLU A 238 -17.07 2.40 -9.37
N ALA A 239 -17.13 3.72 -9.46
CA ALA A 239 -17.85 4.56 -8.51
C ALA A 239 -19.33 4.17 -8.43
N LYS A 240 -19.95 3.91 -9.58
CA LYS A 240 -21.34 3.46 -9.64
C LYS A 240 -21.58 2.15 -8.90
N LYS A 241 -20.70 1.14 -9.07
CA LYS A 241 -20.82 -0.15 -8.33
C LYS A 241 -20.85 0.06 -6.82
N ILE A 242 -19.97 0.91 -6.31
CA ILE A 242 -19.85 1.20 -4.87
C ILE A 242 -21.07 1.97 -4.38
N ASN A 243 -21.49 3.00 -5.10
CA ASN A 243 -22.66 3.80 -4.74
C ASN A 243 -23.96 2.98 -4.78
N ASP A 244 -24.14 2.16 -5.81
CA ASP A 244 -25.31 1.28 -5.93
C ASP A 244 -25.35 0.26 -4.79
N THR A 245 -24.21 -0.27 -4.37
CA THR A 245 -24.11 -1.17 -3.21
C THR A 245 -24.60 -0.49 -1.94
N LYS A 246 -24.14 0.73 -1.66
CA LYS A 246 -24.59 1.50 -0.49
C LYS A 246 -26.08 1.83 -0.54
N ALA A 247 -26.55 2.26 -1.70
CA ALA A 247 -27.98 2.58 -1.92
C ALA A 247 -28.90 1.37 -1.69
N ALA A 248 -28.42 0.17 -2.03
CA ALA A 248 -29.14 -1.10 -1.82
C ALA A 248 -28.99 -1.67 -0.39
N GLY A 249 -28.29 -1.00 0.51
CA GLY A 249 -28.05 -1.46 1.87
C GLY A 249 -26.98 -2.55 2.00
N GLY A 250 -26.18 -2.76 0.94
CA GLY A 250 -25.03 -3.67 0.95
C GLY A 250 -23.82 -3.08 1.66
N ARG A 251 -22.82 -3.93 1.93
CA ARG A 251 -21.56 -3.53 2.58
C ARG A 251 -20.49 -3.21 1.56
N VAL A 252 -19.75 -2.15 1.82
CA VAL A 252 -18.50 -1.81 1.10
C VAL A 252 -17.32 -2.34 1.90
N ILE A 253 -16.61 -3.30 1.33
CA ILE A 253 -15.51 -4.02 1.93
C ILE A 253 -14.24 -3.67 1.16
N CYS A 254 -13.33 -2.93 1.78
CA CYS A 254 -12.05 -2.59 1.16
C CYS A 254 -11.02 -3.67 1.39
N VAL A 255 -10.28 -4.01 0.34
CA VAL A 255 -9.05 -4.79 0.40
C VAL A 255 -7.87 -3.83 0.47
N GLY A 256 -7.30 -3.72 1.67
CA GLY A 256 -6.18 -2.86 1.98
C GLY A 256 -6.55 -1.45 2.39
N THR A 257 -5.66 -0.86 3.16
CA THR A 257 -5.77 0.53 3.63
C THR A 257 -5.71 1.53 2.47
N THR A 258 -5.08 1.17 1.36
CA THR A 258 -5.01 2.01 0.15
C THR A 258 -6.37 2.15 -0.53
N SER A 259 -7.12 1.06 -0.67
CA SER A 259 -8.50 1.11 -1.19
C SER A 259 -9.40 1.93 -0.27
N CYS A 260 -9.27 1.75 1.05
CA CYS A 260 -9.99 2.54 2.05
C CYS A 260 -9.68 4.04 1.91
N ARG A 261 -8.40 4.42 1.89
CA ARG A 261 -8.00 5.83 1.75
C ARG A 261 -8.49 6.44 0.44
N THR A 262 -8.53 5.67 -0.63
CA THR A 262 -9.03 6.14 -1.93
C THR A 262 -10.50 6.49 -1.87
N ILE A 263 -11.35 5.57 -1.43
CA ILE A 263 -12.80 5.82 -1.42
C ILE A 263 -13.20 6.88 -0.39
N GLU A 264 -12.52 6.91 0.76
CA GLU A 264 -12.78 7.93 1.78
C GLU A 264 -12.33 9.34 1.34
N SER A 265 -11.29 9.43 0.50
CA SER A 265 -10.84 10.70 -0.10
C SER A 265 -11.75 11.19 -1.21
N ALA A 266 -12.25 10.29 -2.04
CA ALA A 266 -13.07 10.62 -3.21
C ALA A 266 -14.58 10.74 -2.89
N ALA A 267 -15.01 10.31 -1.71
CA ALA A 267 -16.39 10.47 -1.27
C ALA A 267 -16.71 11.91 -0.88
N ASP A 268 -17.88 12.39 -1.29
CA ASP A 268 -18.40 13.67 -0.85
C ASP A 268 -18.97 13.63 0.58
N GLU A 269 -19.47 14.75 1.06
CA GLU A 269 -20.04 14.87 2.42
C GLU A 269 -21.28 14.01 2.64
N ASN A 270 -21.96 13.62 1.57
CA ASN A 270 -23.14 12.75 1.62
C ASN A 270 -22.78 11.26 1.52
N GLY A 271 -21.51 10.91 1.47
CA GLY A 271 -21.04 9.53 1.30
C GLY A 271 -21.24 8.99 -0.10
N ILE A 272 -21.25 9.84 -1.11
CA ILE A 272 -21.32 9.45 -2.53
C ILE A 272 -19.93 9.51 -3.12
N LEU A 273 -19.47 8.38 -3.65
CA LEU A 273 -18.16 8.29 -4.30
C LEU A 273 -18.18 9.03 -5.62
N GLN A 274 -17.25 9.98 -5.78
CA GLN A 274 -17.07 10.76 -6.99
C GLN A 274 -16.04 10.09 -7.90
N ALA A 275 -16.39 9.95 -9.18
CA ALA A 275 -15.43 9.53 -10.20
C ALA A 275 -14.45 10.67 -10.50
N GLY A 276 -13.24 10.30 -10.91
CA GLY A 276 -12.19 11.24 -11.28
C GLY A 276 -10.84 10.84 -10.71
N SER A 277 -9.90 11.75 -10.80
CA SER A 277 -8.54 11.57 -10.26
C SER A 277 -8.14 12.75 -9.40
N GLY A 278 -7.20 12.51 -8.51
CA GLY A 278 -6.70 13.54 -7.61
C GLY A 278 -5.53 13.08 -6.79
N TRP A 279 -5.16 13.91 -5.83
CA TRP A 279 -4.11 13.62 -4.87
C TRP A 279 -4.72 13.57 -3.48
N THR A 280 -4.31 12.59 -2.68
CA THR A 280 -4.77 12.45 -1.31
C THR A 280 -3.60 12.38 -0.33
N ASP A 281 -3.73 13.12 0.74
CA ASP A 281 -2.91 13.06 1.94
C ASP A 281 -3.76 12.70 3.17
N ILE A 282 -4.88 12.03 2.94
CA ILE A 282 -5.81 11.67 4.00
C ILE A 282 -5.11 10.90 5.11
N PHE A 283 -5.28 11.36 6.33
CA PHE A 283 -4.80 10.72 7.53
C PHE A 283 -5.97 10.28 8.39
N ILE A 284 -6.18 8.97 8.46
CA ILE A 284 -7.28 8.36 9.23
C ILE A 284 -6.74 7.85 10.56
N TYR A 285 -7.28 8.35 11.64
CA TYR A 285 -6.95 7.98 13.02
C TYR A 285 -8.21 8.02 13.89
N PRO A 286 -8.19 7.48 15.12
CA PRO A 286 -9.38 7.43 15.98
C PRO A 286 -10.10 8.77 16.10
N GLY A 287 -11.42 8.73 15.91
CA GLY A 287 -12.29 9.91 15.79
C GLY A 287 -12.72 10.23 14.36
N TYR A 288 -12.08 9.64 13.36
CA TYR A 288 -12.50 9.75 11.96
C TYR A 288 -13.88 9.08 11.74
N GLN A 289 -14.75 9.75 11.02
CA GLN A 289 -16.06 9.23 10.65
C GLN A 289 -16.02 8.71 9.21
N PHE A 290 -16.09 7.38 9.07
CA PHE A 290 -16.06 6.75 7.74
C PHE A 290 -17.34 7.08 6.96
N LYS A 291 -17.16 7.45 5.70
CA LYS A 291 -18.25 7.83 4.78
C LYS A 291 -18.80 6.62 4.01
N LEU A 292 -17.94 5.72 3.61
CA LEU A 292 -18.25 4.58 2.73
C LEU A 292 -17.85 3.24 3.29
N LEU A 293 -16.72 3.15 4.00
CA LEU A 293 -16.17 1.88 4.47
C LEU A 293 -17.06 1.22 5.52
N ASP A 294 -17.41 -0.04 5.29
CA ASP A 294 -18.12 -0.89 6.27
C ASP A 294 -17.19 -1.93 6.90
N CYS A 295 -16.38 -2.61 6.07
CA CYS A 295 -15.46 -3.66 6.49
C CYS A 295 -14.10 -3.50 5.80
N LEU A 296 -13.06 -4.05 6.42
CA LEU A 296 -11.69 -3.94 5.93
C LEU A 296 -10.98 -5.29 5.97
N ILE A 297 -10.38 -5.68 4.84
CA ILE A 297 -9.39 -6.75 4.77
C ILE A 297 -8.02 -6.07 4.73
N THR A 298 -7.15 -6.41 5.64
CA THR A 298 -5.84 -5.77 5.75
C THR A 298 -4.78 -6.74 6.28
N ASN A 299 -3.51 -6.43 6.05
CA ASN A 299 -2.41 -7.12 6.73
C ASN A 299 -2.23 -6.55 8.14
N PHE A 300 -1.42 -7.23 8.95
CA PHE A 300 -0.95 -6.68 10.22
C PHE A 300 0.10 -5.61 10.00
N HIS A 301 0.01 -4.51 10.73
CA HIS A 301 0.84 -3.32 10.56
C HIS A 301 1.88 -3.18 11.67
N LEU A 302 2.88 -2.30 11.44
CA LEU A 302 3.91 -1.94 12.41
C LEU A 302 3.34 -1.24 13.64
N PRO A 303 3.93 -1.47 14.82
CA PRO A 303 3.68 -0.63 15.99
C PRO A 303 3.88 0.87 15.67
N GLU A 304 3.05 1.70 16.26
CA GLU A 304 3.15 3.17 16.13
C GLU A 304 3.03 3.71 14.70
N SER A 305 2.54 2.89 13.76
CA SER A 305 2.36 3.30 12.35
C SER A 305 1.02 3.98 12.11
N THR A 306 0.97 4.81 11.07
CA THR A 306 -0.29 5.43 10.61
C THR A 306 -1.36 4.39 10.24
N LEU A 307 -0.95 3.19 9.84
CA LEU A 307 -1.87 2.12 9.47
C LEU A 307 -2.52 1.44 10.67
N VAL A 308 -1.81 1.29 11.79
CA VAL A 308 -2.43 0.86 13.06
C VAL A 308 -3.44 1.91 13.53
N MET A 309 -3.16 3.18 13.32
CA MET A 309 -4.09 4.27 13.64
C MET A 309 -5.37 4.18 12.80
N LEU A 310 -5.26 3.88 11.50
CA LEU A 310 -6.41 3.70 10.60
C LEU A 310 -7.29 2.55 11.05
N VAL A 311 -6.72 1.37 11.30
CA VAL A 311 -7.52 0.22 11.77
C VAL A 311 -8.11 0.46 13.14
N SER A 312 -7.42 1.22 13.99
CA SER A 312 -7.94 1.66 15.29
C SER A 312 -9.11 2.65 15.18
N ALA A 313 -9.11 3.46 14.12
CA ALA A 313 -10.27 4.33 13.83
C ALA A 313 -11.52 3.51 13.48
N LEU A 314 -11.35 2.36 12.82
CA LEU A 314 -12.46 1.49 12.41
C LEU A 314 -13.01 0.64 13.55
N ALA A 315 -12.13 0.01 14.33
CA ALA A 315 -12.52 -1.02 15.30
C ALA A 315 -12.31 -0.61 16.77
N GLY A 316 -11.80 0.58 17.01
CA GLY A 316 -11.36 1.01 18.34
C GLY A 316 -9.94 0.55 18.69
N ARG A 317 -9.17 1.43 19.29
CA ARG A 317 -7.78 1.15 19.65
C ARG A 317 -7.61 -0.06 20.54
N GLU A 318 -8.47 -0.19 21.56
CA GLU A 318 -8.40 -1.30 22.52
C GLU A 318 -8.66 -2.65 21.86
N HIS A 319 -9.67 -2.75 21.00
CA HIS A 319 -9.98 -3.97 20.25
C HIS A 319 -8.83 -4.34 19.30
N VAL A 320 -8.27 -3.35 18.60
CA VAL A 320 -7.15 -3.58 17.67
C VAL A 320 -5.89 -4.04 18.39
N LEU A 321 -5.50 -3.37 19.47
CA LEU A 321 -4.31 -3.76 20.22
C LEU A 321 -4.47 -5.14 20.87
N ALA A 322 -5.64 -5.45 21.41
CA ALA A 322 -5.93 -6.79 21.94
C ALA A 322 -5.86 -7.88 20.84
N ALA A 323 -6.40 -7.60 19.65
CA ALA A 323 -6.32 -8.51 18.51
C ALA A 323 -4.87 -8.70 18.03
N TYR A 324 -4.05 -7.64 18.05
CA TYR A 324 -2.63 -7.70 17.68
C TYR A 324 -1.81 -8.49 18.70
N GLU A 325 -2.07 -8.31 20.00
CA GLU A 325 -1.44 -9.12 21.06
C GLU A 325 -1.79 -10.60 20.90
N GLU A 326 -3.05 -10.91 20.62
CA GLU A 326 -3.50 -12.28 20.33
C GLU A 326 -2.79 -12.84 19.08
N ALA A 327 -2.66 -12.03 18.02
CA ALA A 327 -1.95 -12.44 16.81
C ALA A 327 -0.47 -12.73 17.08
N VAL A 328 0.20 -11.94 17.91
CA VAL A 328 1.60 -12.18 18.32
C VAL A 328 1.69 -13.50 19.12
N LYS A 329 0.79 -13.71 20.08
CA LYS A 329 0.74 -14.93 20.89
C LYS A 329 0.50 -16.18 20.04
N GLU A 330 -0.39 -16.10 19.07
CA GLU A 330 -0.71 -17.17 18.13
C GLU A 330 0.28 -17.25 16.95
N ARG A 331 1.35 -16.45 16.98
CA ARG A 331 2.44 -16.44 16.00
C ARG A 331 1.97 -16.20 14.56
N TYR A 332 1.09 -15.25 14.36
CA TYR A 332 0.77 -14.73 13.03
C TYR A 332 1.99 -14.06 12.41
N ARG A 333 2.02 -14.05 11.09
CA ARG A 333 3.05 -13.37 10.32
C ARG A 333 2.63 -11.92 10.06
N PHE A 334 3.56 -10.99 10.18
CA PHE A 334 3.32 -9.55 10.09
C PHE A 334 3.87 -8.95 8.80
N PHE A 335 3.29 -7.83 8.40
CA PHE A 335 3.62 -6.97 7.25
C PHE A 335 3.27 -7.54 5.88
N SER A 336 4.03 -7.09 4.85
CA SER A 336 3.69 -7.23 3.43
C SER A 336 3.43 -8.67 2.97
N PHE A 337 4.21 -9.61 3.45
CA PHE A 337 4.04 -11.04 3.15
C PHE A 337 3.43 -11.83 4.31
N GLY A 338 2.89 -11.13 5.28
CA GLY A 338 2.28 -11.72 6.45
C GLY A 338 0.86 -12.22 6.24
N ASP A 339 0.21 -12.51 7.35
CA ASP A 339 -1.18 -12.93 7.41
C ASP A 339 -2.14 -11.74 7.33
N ALA A 340 -3.42 -12.01 7.29
CA ALA A 340 -4.46 -11.03 7.10
C ALA A 340 -5.41 -10.91 8.30
N MET A 341 -6.06 -9.75 8.39
CA MET A 341 -7.22 -9.49 9.22
C MET A 341 -8.44 -9.21 8.37
N PHE A 342 -9.61 -9.60 8.86
CA PHE A 342 -10.90 -9.13 8.38
C PHE A 342 -11.63 -8.45 9.54
N ILE A 343 -11.88 -7.15 9.41
CA ILE A 343 -12.58 -6.31 10.41
C ILE A 343 -13.96 -6.03 9.89
N HIS A 344 -15.00 -6.47 10.63
CA HIS A 344 -16.40 -6.36 10.21
C HIS A 344 -17.33 -5.88 11.31
#